data_e5637d49d2d849412803a7aa85760850
#
_entry.id   e5637d49d2d849412803a7aa85760850
#
_cell.length_a   1.000
_cell.length_b   1.000
_cell.length_c   1.000
_cell.angle_alpha   90.00
_cell.angle_beta   90.00
_cell.angle_gamma   90.00
#
_symmetry.space_group_name_H-M   'P 1'
#
loop_
_entity.id
_entity.type
_entity.pdbx_description
1 polymer ?
#
loop_
_entity_poly.entity_id
_entity_poly.type
_entity_poly.pdbx_seq_one_letter_code
_entity_poly.pdbx_strand_id
1 'polypeptide(L)'
;MMNSTNKLSVIIPLYNAGDDFRTCMESLITQTWTALEIIIINDGSTDNSVEIAKHYAENYPHVRLLHQANAGASVARNRGIEVA
;
A
#
# COMPACT_ATOMS: atom_id res chain seq x y z
N MET A 1 -20.27 -19.38 4.64
CA MET A 1 -19.99 -18.74 4.36
C MET A 1 -19.24 -18.12 4.22
N MET A 2 -18.79 -18.26 4.05
CA MET A 2 -18.17 -17.57 4.07
C MET A 2 -18.00 -16.71 3.60
N ASN A 3 -17.65 -17.29 3.57
CA ASN A 3 -17.74 -15.90 3.54
C ASN A 3 -16.77 -15.26 2.57
N SER A 4 -17.30 -14.88 1.46
CA SER A 4 -16.51 -14.32 0.38
C SER A 4 -15.96 -12.93 0.71
N THR A 5 -16.36 -12.37 1.85
CA THR A 5 -15.93 -11.02 2.22
C THR A 5 -14.67 -11.01 3.08
N ASN A 6 -14.07 -12.16 3.33
CA ASN A 6 -12.84 -12.23 4.10
C ASN A 6 -11.65 -11.76 3.27
N LYS A 7 -11.55 -10.46 3.14
CA LYS A 7 -10.45 -9.84 2.41
C LYS A 7 -9.32 -9.53 3.37
N LEU A 8 -8.11 -9.89 3.00
CA LEU A 8 -6.94 -9.52 3.75
C LEU A 8 -6.41 -8.19 3.24
N SER A 9 -6.32 -7.19 4.10
CA SER A 9 -5.77 -5.88 3.74
C SER A 9 -4.38 -5.75 4.31
N VAL A 10 -3.43 -5.39 3.45
CA VAL A 10 -2.06 -5.08 3.85
C VAL A 10 -1.89 -3.58 3.76
N ILE A 11 -1.55 -2.95 4.88
CA ILE A 11 -1.39 -1.50 4.95
C ILE A 11 0.09 -1.19 5.01
N ILE A 12 0.55 -0.39 4.06
CA ILE A 12 1.97 -0.07 3.92
C ILE A 12 2.17 1.43 4.09
N PRO A 13 2.66 1.88 5.25
CA PRO A 13 3.10 3.27 5.39
C PRO A 13 4.35 3.46 4.55
N LEU A 14 4.34 4.47 3.69
CA LEU A 14 5.45 4.71 2.77
C LEU A 14 6.06 6.07 3.07
N TYR A 15 7.36 6.08 3.41
CA TYR A 15 8.10 7.32 3.56
C TYR A 15 9.54 7.13 3.11
N ASN A 16 9.88 7.72 1.97
CA ASN A 16 11.24 7.76 1.42
C ASN A 16 11.96 6.41 1.41
N ALA A 17 11.24 5.38 0.98
CA ALA A 17 11.81 4.02 0.95
C ALA A 17 12.62 3.74 -0.30
N GLY A 18 12.50 4.57 -1.34
CA GLY A 18 13.25 4.37 -2.56
C GLY A 18 12.97 3.03 -3.21
N ASP A 19 14.01 2.42 -3.75
CA ASP A 19 13.88 1.14 -4.47
C ASP A 19 13.53 -0.04 -3.57
N ASP A 20 13.76 0.08 -2.27
CA ASP A 20 13.33 -0.97 -1.33
C ASP A 20 11.84 -1.19 -1.36
N PHE A 21 11.09 -0.11 -1.66
CA PHE A 21 9.65 -0.22 -1.78
C PHE A 21 9.26 -1.10 -2.98
N ARG A 22 10.01 -1.03 -4.07
CA ARG A 22 9.78 -1.89 -5.23
C ARG A 22 9.92 -3.36 -4.86
N THR A 23 10.97 -3.69 -4.12
CA THR A 23 11.17 -5.06 -3.66
C THR A 23 10.00 -5.53 -2.79
N CYS A 24 9.53 -4.67 -1.89
CA CYS A 24 8.39 -4.96 -1.05
C CYS A 24 7.14 -5.25 -1.89
N MET A 25 6.85 -4.40 -2.85
CA MET A 25 5.67 -4.56 -3.69
C MET A 25 5.75 -5.81 -4.56
N GLU A 26 6.92 -6.10 -5.13
CA GLU A 26 7.07 -7.31 -5.94
C GLU A 26 6.80 -8.56 -5.12
N SER A 27 7.26 -8.58 -3.89
CA SER A 27 7.01 -9.70 -3.00
C SER A 27 5.52 -9.91 -2.74
N LEU A 28 4.78 -8.81 -2.54
CA LEU A 28 3.34 -8.90 -2.30
C LEU A 28 2.55 -9.28 -3.54
N ILE A 29 2.92 -8.71 -4.68
CA ILE A 29 2.21 -8.91 -5.93
C ILE A 29 2.34 -10.34 -6.44
N THR A 30 3.48 -10.98 -6.17
CA THR A 30 3.71 -12.35 -6.62
C THR A 30 2.99 -13.39 -5.79
N GLN A 31 2.33 -13.01 -4.72
CA GLN A 31 1.54 -13.96 -3.95
C GLN A 31 0.28 -14.34 -4.70
N THR A 32 -0.14 -15.57 -4.53
CA THR A 32 -1.31 -16.10 -5.23
C THR A 32 -2.61 -15.84 -4.48
N TRP A 33 -2.57 -15.07 -3.44
CA TRP A 33 -3.73 -14.79 -2.61
C TRP A 33 -4.69 -13.86 -3.33
N THR A 34 -5.86 -14.36 -3.71
CA THR A 34 -6.80 -13.61 -4.53
C THR A 34 -7.62 -12.59 -3.77
N ALA A 35 -7.65 -12.67 -2.45
CA ALA A 35 -8.42 -11.75 -1.62
C ALA A 35 -7.55 -10.67 -0.99
N LEU A 36 -6.37 -10.45 -1.52
CA LEU A 36 -5.43 -9.48 -0.97
C LEU A 36 -5.75 -8.07 -1.49
N GLU A 37 -5.86 -7.12 -0.59
CA GLU A 37 -5.93 -5.71 -0.92
C GLU A 37 -4.70 -5.02 -0.34
N ILE A 38 -4.02 -4.21 -1.13
CA ILE A 38 -2.82 -3.48 -0.69
C ILE A 38 -3.17 -2.00 -0.64
N ILE A 39 -3.00 -1.39 0.52
CA ILE A 39 -3.26 0.04 0.72
C ILE A 39 -1.95 0.72 1.09
N ILE A 40 -1.45 1.54 0.19
CA ILE A 40 -0.21 2.28 0.39
C ILE A 40 -0.58 3.68 0.87
N ILE A 41 -0.07 4.08 2.03
CA ILE A 41 -0.26 5.43 2.55
C ILE A 41 1.06 6.18 2.42
N ASN A 42 1.13 7.06 1.44
CA ASN A 42 2.31 7.89 1.24
C ASN A 42 2.33 9.00 2.27
N ASP A 43 3.27 8.95 3.20
CA ASP A 43 3.39 9.87 4.33
C ASP A 43 4.35 11.01 3.99
N GLY A 44 4.10 11.69 2.89
CA GLY A 44 4.87 12.85 2.50
C GLY A 44 6.24 12.54 1.90
N SER A 45 6.37 11.43 1.18
CA SER A 45 7.64 11.07 0.55
C SER A 45 8.10 12.12 -0.46
N THR A 46 9.40 12.38 -0.47
CA THR A 46 10.01 13.35 -1.39
C THR A 46 10.96 12.69 -2.40
N ASP A 47 11.13 11.38 -2.33
CA ASP A 47 11.99 10.64 -3.25
C ASP A 47 11.15 9.95 -4.33
N ASN A 48 11.73 8.97 -5.04
CA ASN A 48 11.05 8.25 -6.11
C ASN A 48 10.03 7.22 -5.62
N SER A 49 9.85 7.08 -4.31
CA SER A 49 8.88 6.12 -3.76
C SER A 49 7.47 6.38 -4.28
N VAL A 50 7.09 7.66 -4.42
CA VAL A 50 5.76 8.04 -4.86
C VAL A 50 5.50 7.54 -6.28
N GLU A 51 6.47 7.68 -7.16
CA GLU A 51 6.30 7.25 -8.54
C GLU A 51 6.22 5.74 -8.64
N ILE A 52 7.00 5.03 -7.83
CA ILE A 52 6.91 3.58 -7.77
C ILE A 52 5.52 3.16 -7.29
N ALA A 53 5.01 3.82 -6.24
CA ALA A 53 3.68 3.52 -5.71
C ALA A 53 2.60 3.78 -6.75
N LYS A 54 2.70 4.88 -7.48
CA LYS A 54 1.74 5.19 -8.55
C LYS A 54 1.73 4.12 -9.63
N HIS A 55 2.90 3.63 -10.01
CA HIS A 55 3.01 2.58 -11.00
C HIS A 55 2.21 1.34 -10.58
N TYR A 56 2.35 0.92 -9.32
CA TYR A 56 1.63 -0.25 -8.84
C TYR A 56 0.14 0.00 -8.71
N ALA A 57 -0.25 1.19 -8.26
CA ALA A 57 -1.67 1.52 -8.15
C ALA A 57 -2.36 1.57 -9.50
N GLU A 58 -1.65 2.02 -10.54
CA GLU A 58 -2.22 2.12 -11.88
C GLU A 58 -2.31 0.79 -12.59
N ASN A 59 -1.40 -0.14 -12.29
CA ASN A 59 -1.31 -1.40 -13.01
C ASN A 59 -1.96 -2.59 -12.30
N TYR A 60 -2.32 -2.44 -11.02
CA TYR A 60 -2.89 -3.53 -10.23
C TYR A 60 -4.15 -3.04 -9.54
N PRO A 61 -5.33 -3.53 -9.93
CA PRO A 61 -6.61 -2.99 -9.42
C PRO A 61 -6.81 -3.20 -7.91
N HIS A 62 -6.10 -4.14 -7.31
CA HIS A 62 -6.21 -4.37 -5.86
C HIS A 62 -5.23 -3.53 -5.05
N VAL A 63 -4.49 -2.63 -5.69
CA VAL A 63 -3.55 -1.73 -5.02
C VAL A 63 -4.15 -0.33 -4.98
N ARG A 64 -4.23 0.25 -3.79
CA ARG A 64 -4.73 1.61 -3.58
C ARG A 64 -3.61 2.47 -3.04
N LEU A 65 -3.55 3.71 -3.50
CA LEU A 65 -2.54 4.68 -3.04
C LEU A 65 -3.24 5.90 -2.49
N LEU A 66 -2.93 6.24 -1.25
CA LEU A 66 -3.43 7.45 -0.60
C LEU A 66 -2.24 8.30 -0.17
N HIS A 67 -2.46 9.60 -0.11
CA HIS A 67 -1.43 10.56 0.26
C HIS A 67 -1.82 11.33 1.51
N GLN A 68 -0.82 11.66 2.33
CA GLN A 68 -1.03 12.56 3.46
C GLN A 68 0.25 13.37 3.69
N ALA A 69 0.12 14.50 4.37
CA ALA A 69 1.29 15.24 4.83
C ALA A 69 2.02 14.41 5.87
N ASN A 70 3.34 14.55 5.95
CA ASN A 70 4.16 13.77 6.86
C ASN A 70 3.63 13.87 8.29
N ALA A 71 3.20 12.74 8.84
CA ALA A 71 2.60 12.69 10.17
C ALA A 71 3.05 11.46 10.95
N GLY A 72 3.87 10.61 10.35
CA GLY A 72 4.42 9.44 11.01
C GLY A 72 3.71 8.15 10.63
N ALA A 73 4.41 7.05 10.79
CA ALA A 73 3.93 5.72 10.38
C ALA A 73 2.67 5.30 11.13
N SER A 74 2.54 5.67 12.40
CA SER A 74 1.36 5.30 13.19
C SER A 74 0.10 5.94 12.62
N VAL A 75 0.18 7.22 12.25
CA VAL A 75 -0.95 7.94 11.66
C VAL A 75 -1.28 7.34 10.29
N ALA A 76 -0.26 7.04 9.49
CA ALA A 76 -0.46 6.42 8.19
C ALA A 76 -1.16 5.07 8.32
N ARG A 77 -0.71 4.26 9.25
CA ARG A 77 -1.30 2.94 9.47
C ARG A 77 -2.77 3.05 9.89
N ASN A 78 -3.07 3.98 10.82
CA ASN A 78 -4.44 4.18 11.26
C ASN A 78 -5.35 4.63 10.13
N ARG A 79 -4.83 5.49 9.26
CA ARG A 79 -5.60 5.93 8.10
C ARG A 79 -5.89 4.77 7.15
N GLY A 80 -4.91 3.90 6.95
CA GLY A 80 -5.10 2.70 6.14
C GLY A 80 -6.19 1.79 6.70
N ILE A 81 -6.20 1.62 8.02
CA ILE A 81 -7.22 0.82 8.68
C ILE A 81 -8.61 1.41 8.47
N GLU A 82 -8.72 2.73 8.52
CA GLU A 82 -10.02 3.39 8.34
C GLU A 82 -10.61 3.18 6.95
N VAL A 83 -9.76 3.08 5.93
CA VAL A 83 -10.23 2.96 4.55
C VAL A 83 -10.26 1.52 4.03
N ALA A 84 -9.74 0.59 4.82
CA ALA A 84 -9.67 -0.83 4.45
C ALA A 84 -11.05 -1.50 4.38
#